data_2d1eed30fafc203d07ffd774575127a4
#
_entry.id   2d1eed30fafc203d07ffd774575127a4
#
_cell.length_a   1.000
_cell.length_b   1.000
_cell.length_c   1.000
_cell.angle_alpha   90.00
_cell.angle_beta   90.00
_cell.angle_gamma   90.00
#
_symmetry.space_group_name_H-M   'P 1'
#
loop_
_entity.id
_entity.type
_entity.pdbx_description
1 polymer ?
#
loop_
_entity_poly.entity_id
_entity_poly.type
_entity_poly.pdbx_seq_one_letter_code
_entity_poly.pdbx_strand_id
1 'polypeptide(L)'
;MDRDARDRRPRAGAAARCATGRGAAVAGGGVGAALTRPACVDPGATGDPAPDDRRRPLRRNATVDTTARPLDHGPALLFCPGNRPDRFAKALAAADAVILDLEDAVGPDDKDSARDAVVAALAELDRTRVVVRVNAPGSPAHDGDVAALATHPDLTLMLPMATSAAAVEALAPHPVIALCETAHGVLEAPSIARASNCAGLMWGSEDLLADLGGRTGRAAGGGYGPALTEARTRILYAARAAGPAPVDTVLTDIADTDTLLADTVDAANAGFAAKVCIHPSQVEVVRRGFRPTEAETEHARALLAEAERHPGVFRFGGEMVDAPVLARARATLRLAEA
;
A
#
# COMPACT_ATOMS: atom_id res chain seq x y z
N MET A 1 56.12 -37.61 -11.16
CA MET A 1 55.59 -38.91 -10.73
C MET A 1 54.10 -38.67 -10.65
N ASP A 2 53.46 -38.87 -11.64
CA ASP A 2 52.98 -39.99 -12.43
C ASP A 2 51.51 -40.28 -12.07
N ARG A 3 50.66 -39.98 -13.09
CA ARG A 3 49.66 -40.86 -13.75
C ARG A 3 48.45 -41.20 -12.84
N ASP A 4 47.25 -41.27 -13.30
CA ASP A 4 46.59 -41.40 -14.62
C ASP A 4 45.07 -41.29 -14.43
N ALA A 5 44.41 -40.60 -15.25
CA ALA A 5 43.33 -40.85 -16.17
C ALA A 5 42.31 -41.97 -15.86
N ARG A 6 41.05 -41.66 -16.09
CA ARG A 6 40.00 -42.31 -16.92
C ARG A 6 38.60 -41.89 -16.45
N ASP A 7 37.96 -41.00 -17.10
CA ASP A 7 37.04 -41.16 -18.21
C ASP A 7 36.11 -42.36 -18.10
N ARG A 8 34.80 -42.09 -18.00
CA ARG A 8 33.68 -42.87 -18.50
C ARG A 8 32.34 -42.11 -18.39
N ARG A 9 31.91 -41.50 -19.49
CA ARG A 9 30.47 -41.52 -19.84
C ARG A 9 30.16 -42.91 -20.46
N PRO A 10 28.90 -43.42 -20.38
CA PRO A 10 28.02 -43.23 -21.47
C PRO A 10 26.49 -43.26 -21.24
N ARG A 11 25.78 -42.72 -22.22
CA ARG A 11 24.59 -43.17 -22.97
C ARG A 11 23.22 -43.12 -22.27
N ALA A 12 22.38 -42.30 -22.71
CA ALA A 12 21.25 -42.24 -23.63
C ALA A 12 20.39 -43.54 -23.81
N GLY A 13 19.08 -43.37 -23.73
CA GLY A 13 18.02 -44.22 -24.18
C GLY A 13 16.95 -44.39 -23.10
N ALA A 14 15.64 -44.29 -23.33
CA ALA A 14 14.86 -44.42 -24.54
C ALA A 14 13.48 -43.81 -24.31
N ALA A 15 12.91 -43.32 -25.36
CA ALA A 15 11.52 -42.95 -25.51
C ALA A 15 10.60 -44.18 -25.42
N ALA A 16 9.44 -44.04 -24.81
CA ALA A 16 8.32 -44.92 -25.02
C ALA A 16 7.06 -44.14 -25.39
N ARG A 17 6.60 -44.43 -26.56
CA ARG A 17 5.36 -43.97 -27.19
C ARG A 17 4.20 -44.83 -26.77
N CYS A 18 3.03 -44.25 -26.90
CA CYS A 18 1.77 -44.87 -27.37
C CYS A 18 0.90 -45.61 -26.36
N ALA A 19 -0.38 -45.24 -26.24
CA ALA A 19 -1.37 -45.82 -27.15
C ALA A 19 -2.74 -45.14 -26.96
N THR A 20 -3.32 -44.88 -28.08
CA THR A 20 -4.72 -44.56 -28.32
C THR A 20 -5.61 -45.75 -28.00
N GLY A 21 -6.74 -45.53 -27.30
CA GLY A 21 -7.81 -46.51 -27.13
C GLY A 21 -9.16 -45.82 -27.38
N ARG A 22 -9.77 -46.22 -28.50
CA ARG A 22 -11.15 -45.87 -28.92
C ARG A 22 -12.17 -46.71 -28.18
N GLY A 23 -13.32 -46.04 -27.87
CA GLY A 23 -14.63 -46.61 -28.21
C GLY A 23 -15.38 -47.35 -27.12
N ALA A 24 -16.52 -46.78 -26.71
CA ALA A 24 -17.80 -47.50 -26.78
C ALA A 24 -18.95 -46.55 -26.43
N ALA A 25 -19.87 -46.39 -27.34
CA ALA A 25 -21.17 -45.79 -27.19
C ALA A 25 -22.12 -46.75 -26.50
N VAL A 26 -22.97 -46.26 -25.59
CA VAL A 26 -24.24 -46.90 -25.24
C VAL A 26 -25.32 -45.84 -25.22
N ALA A 27 -26.37 -46.18 -25.96
CA ALA A 27 -27.55 -45.36 -26.23
C ALA A 27 -28.58 -45.40 -25.08
N GLY A 28 -29.43 -44.39 -25.05
CA GLY A 28 -30.84 -44.59 -24.77
C GLY A 28 -31.43 -43.83 -23.59
N GLY A 29 -32.37 -42.95 -23.87
CA GLY A 29 -33.35 -42.48 -22.89
C GLY A 29 -33.75 -41.00 -23.07
N GLY A 30 -34.62 -40.74 -24.04
CA GLY A 30 -35.23 -39.42 -24.21
C GLY A 30 -36.35 -39.16 -23.20
N VAL A 31 -36.45 -37.95 -22.70
CA VAL A 31 -37.71 -37.36 -22.24
C VAL A 31 -37.73 -35.91 -22.73
N GLY A 32 -38.68 -35.63 -23.59
CA GLY A 32 -38.90 -34.29 -24.15
C GLY A 32 -39.45 -33.34 -23.12
N ALA A 33 -38.87 -32.13 -23.07
CA ALA A 33 -39.50 -31.00 -22.48
C ALA A 33 -39.64 -29.91 -23.54
N ALA A 34 -40.86 -29.50 -23.75
CA ALA A 34 -41.32 -28.54 -24.74
C ALA A 34 -40.68 -27.15 -24.49
N LEU A 35 -40.04 -26.61 -25.52
CA LEU A 35 -39.66 -25.21 -25.60
C LEU A 35 -40.91 -24.39 -25.92
N THR A 36 -41.45 -23.68 -24.92
CA THR A 36 -42.38 -22.58 -25.11
C THR A 36 -41.62 -21.33 -25.53
N ARG A 37 -41.91 -20.85 -26.73
CA ARG A 37 -41.45 -19.56 -27.25
C ARG A 37 -42.04 -18.42 -26.38
N PRO A 38 -41.26 -17.43 -25.93
CA PRO A 38 -41.86 -16.17 -25.42
C PRO A 38 -42.38 -15.32 -26.58
N ALA A 39 -43.53 -14.73 -26.33
CA ALA A 39 -44.29 -13.89 -27.23
C ALA A 39 -43.52 -12.61 -27.60
N CYS A 40 -43.73 -12.12 -28.82
CA CYS A 40 -43.33 -10.80 -29.30
C CYS A 40 -44.00 -9.73 -28.45
N VAL A 41 -43.17 -8.81 -27.91
CA VAL A 41 -43.64 -7.59 -27.24
C VAL A 41 -43.54 -6.44 -28.24
N ASP A 42 -44.62 -5.69 -28.31
CA ASP A 42 -44.91 -4.56 -29.15
C ASP A 42 -43.88 -3.41 -28.96
N PRO A 43 -43.37 -2.73 -29.99
CA PRO A 43 -42.53 -1.54 -29.88
C PRO A 43 -43.39 -0.27 -29.83
N GLY A 44 -43.82 0.12 -28.65
CA GLY A 44 -44.64 1.36 -28.52
C GLY A 44 -44.71 1.90 -27.10
N ALA A 45 -43.57 2.27 -26.51
CA ALA A 45 -43.58 3.19 -25.37
C ALA A 45 -42.25 3.98 -25.36
N THR A 46 -42.31 5.19 -25.88
CA THR A 46 -41.27 6.21 -25.69
C THR A 46 -41.32 6.69 -24.23
N GLY A 47 -40.57 6.05 -23.39
CA GLY A 47 -40.25 6.49 -22.04
C GLY A 47 -38.77 6.85 -22.00
N ASP A 48 -38.43 8.09 -21.66
CA ASP A 48 -37.08 8.54 -21.42
C ASP A 48 -36.39 7.61 -20.46
N PRO A 49 -35.15 7.18 -20.73
CA PRO A 49 -34.41 6.37 -19.78
C PRO A 49 -34.09 7.22 -18.55
N ALA A 50 -34.54 6.77 -17.39
CA ALA A 50 -34.13 7.33 -16.11
C ALA A 50 -32.59 7.40 -16.05
N PRO A 51 -31.99 8.47 -15.47
CA PRO A 51 -30.56 8.62 -15.41
C PRO A 51 -29.95 7.44 -14.62
N ASP A 52 -28.97 6.79 -15.24
CA ASP A 52 -28.19 5.70 -14.65
C ASP A 52 -27.47 6.20 -13.37
N ASP A 53 -28.04 5.91 -12.21
CA ASP A 53 -27.55 6.28 -10.88
C ASP A 53 -26.28 5.50 -10.46
N ARG A 54 -25.61 4.83 -11.40
CA ARG A 54 -24.36 4.10 -11.13
C ARG A 54 -23.09 4.96 -11.22
N ARG A 55 -23.22 6.23 -11.52
CA ARG A 55 -22.14 7.23 -11.38
C ARG A 55 -22.36 8.06 -10.12
N ARG A 56 -22.47 7.41 -8.98
CA ARG A 56 -22.31 8.10 -7.71
C ARG A 56 -20.87 8.61 -7.66
N PRO A 57 -20.63 9.93 -7.71
CA PRO A 57 -19.31 10.43 -7.40
C PRO A 57 -18.99 9.94 -6.02
N LEU A 58 -17.78 9.40 -5.82
CA LEU A 58 -17.24 9.10 -4.50
C LEU A 58 -17.52 10.33 -3.65
N ARG A 59 -18.53 10.27 -2.80
CA ARG A 59 -18.84 11.33 -1.86
C ARG A 59 -17.60 11.45 -0.98
N ARG A 60 -16.79 12.47 -1.25
CA ARG A 60 -16.06 13.10 -0.17
C ARG A 60 -17.14 13.48 0.83
N ASN A 61 -17.22 12.77 1.93
CA ASN A 61 -18.02 13.19 3.07
C ASN A 61 -17.47 14.56 3.48
N ALA A 62 -18.12 15.61 3.02
CA ALA A 62 -17.93 16.94 3.54
C ALA A 62 -18.62 16.95 4.90
N THR A 63 -17.83 16.84 5.91
CA THR A 63 -17.85 17.26 7.30
C THR A 63 -16.96 16.29 8.10
N VAL A 64 -15.70 16.21 7.68
CA VAL A 64 -14.67 15.72 8.56
C VAL A 64 -14.09 16.97 9.21
N ASP A 65 -14.17 16.98 10.51
CA ASP A 65 -13.41 17.86 11.38
C ASP A 65 -11.98 18.02 10.84
N THR A 66 -11.53 19.23 10.55
CA THR A 66 -10.28 19.54 9.86
C THR A 66 -9.07 19.42 10.77
N THR A 67 -8.95 18.30 11.51
CA THR A 67 -7.68 17.94 12.12
C THR A 67 -6.84 17.24 11.04
N ALA A 68 -5.79 17.90 10.58
CA ALA A 68 -4.77 17.32 9.71
C ALA A 68 -4.28 16.00 10.33
N ARG A 69 -4.03 14.99 9.50
CA ARG A 69 -3.53 13.67 9.91
C ARG A 69 -2.06 13.54 9.52
N PRO A 70 -1.30 12.62 10.14
CA PRO A 70 0.12 12.46 9.82
C PRO A 70 0.45 12.34 8.33
N LEU A 71 -0.42 11.68 7.56
CA LEU A 71 -0.27 11.50 6.11
C LEU A 71 -0.64 12.74 5.27
N ASP A 72 -1.15 13.81 5.88
CA ASP A 72 -1.48 15.07 5.21
C ASP A 72 -0.29 16.05 5.24
N HIS A 73 0.75 15.78 6.04
CA HIS A 73 1.90 16.68 6.23
C HIS A 73 3.04 16.45 5.23
N GLY A 74 3.01 15.36 4.48
CA GLY A 74 4.01 15.04 3.47
C GLY A 74 4.34 13.54 3.40
N PRO A 75 5.19 13.14 2.47
CA PRO A 75 5.39 11.73 2.14
C PRO A 75 6.39 11.00 3.04
N ALA A 76 7.19 11.70 3.86
CA ALA A 76 8.28 11.08 4.60
C ALA A 76 7.92 10.87 6.08
N LEU A 77 7.61 9.63 6.45
CA LEU A 77 7.38 9.21 7.83
C LEU A 77 8.67 8.62 8.41
N LEU A 78 9.01 8.96 9.64
CA LEU A 78 10.26 8.50 10.28
C LEU A 78 9.97 7.70 11.53
N PHE A 79 10.46 6.45 11.58
CA PHE A 79 10.48 5.67 12.81
C PHE A 79 11.42 6.28 13.86
N CYS A 80 10.95 6.33 15.11
CA CYS A 80 11.72 6.73 16.27
C CYS A 80 11.43 5.78 17.44
N PRO A 81 12.43 5.09 18.01
CA PRO A 81 12.22 4.16 19.12
C PRO A 81 11.55 4.83 20.32
N GLY A 82 10.50 4.21 20.87
CA GLY A 82 9.72 4.73 21.99
C GLY A 82 10.50 4.87 23.32
N ASN A 83 11.60 4.12 23.47
CA ASN A 83 12.51 4.25 24.60
C ASN A 83 13.58 5.35 24.43
N ARG A 84 13.44 6.21 23.41
CA ARG A 84 14.38 7.32 23.14
C ARG A 84 13.68 8.68 23.11
N PRO A 85 13.10 9.13 24.25
CA PRO A 85 12.39 10.41 24.31
C PRO A 85 13.29 11.61 23.95
N ASP A 86 14.60 11.51 24.15
CA ASP A 86 15.60 12.50 23.71
C ASP A 86 15.62 12.74 22.19
N ARG A 87 15.02 11.85 21.40
CA ARG A 87 14.96 11.92 19.94
C ARG A 87 13.63 12.38 19.37
N PHE A 88 12.53 12.33 20.12
CA PHE A 88 11.18 12.54 19.58
C PHE A 88 11.03 13.90 18.90
N ALA A 89 11.36 15.00 19.57
CA ALA A 89 11.27 16.34 18.99
C ALA A 89 12.20 16.52 17.78
N LYS A 90 13.39 15.90 17.80
CA LYS A 90 14.34 15.95 16.68
C LYS A 90 13.84 15.17 15.47
N ALA A 91 13.26 13.99 15.70
CA ALA A 91 12.66 13.16 14.65
C ALA A 91 11.48 13.89 14.00
N LEU A 92 10.60 14.48 14.82
CA LEU A 92 9.46 15.26 14.33
C LEU A 92 9.90 16.51 13.55
N ALA A 93 10.99 17.16 13.96
CA ALA A 93 11.56 18.30 13.22
C ALA A 93 12.20 17.89 11.88
N ALA A 94 12.70 16.66 11.78
CA ALA A 94 13.37 16.14 10.58
C ALA A 94 12.42 15.65 9.50
N ALA A 95 11.30 15.01 9.87
CA ALA A 95 10.37 14.33 8.97
C ALA A 95 9.03 15.07 8.84
N ASP A 96 8.16 14.61 7.95
CA ASP A 96 6.81 15.17 7.80
C ASP A 96 5.90 14.64 8.90
N ALA A 97 6.08 13.37 9.29
CA ALA A 97 5.48 12.79 10.49
C ALA A 97 6.46 11.81 11.15
N VAL A 98 6.27 11.55 12.44
CA VAL A 98 7.07 10.59 13.21
C VAL A 98 6.22 9.38 13.61
N ILE A 99 6.81 8.19 13.54
CA ILE A 99 6.23 6.97 14.07
C ILE A 99 6.99 6.66 15.37
N LEU A 100 6.36 6.92 16.52
CA LEU A 100 6.90 6.52 17.82
C LEU A 100 6.65 5.03 18.02
N ASP A 101 7.71 4.27 18.09
CA ASP A 101 7.65 2.81 18.01
C ASP A 101 7.70 2.16 19.39
N LEU A 102 6.65 1.42 19.76
CA LEU A 102 6.60 0.61 20.97
C LEU A 102 6.87 -0.87 20.71
N GLU A 103 7.05 -1.26 19.45
CA GLU A 103 7.19 -2.64 19.03
C GLU A 103 8.67 -3.03 18.84
N ASP A 104 9.13 -3.32 17.64
CA ASP A 104 10.44 -3.94 17.37
C ASP A 104 11.64 -3.14 17.84
N ALA A 105 11.54 -1.81 17.81
CA ALA A 105 12.65 -0.95 18.25
C ALA A 105 12.80 -0.87 19.78
N VAL A 106 11.93 -1.56 20.55
CA VAL A 106 11.94 -1.55 22.03
C VAL A 106 12.06 -2.98 22.56
N GLY A 107 13.06 -3.23 23.37
CA GLY A 107 13.26 -4.54 24.03
C GLY A 107 12.10 -4.92 24.97
N PRO A 108 11.90 -6.21 25.26
CA PRO A 108 10.82 -6.69 26.13
C PRO A 108 10.79 -6.02 27.51
N ASP A 109 11.95 -5.80 28.11
CA ASP A 109 12.08 -5.21 29.45
C ASP A 109 11.81 -3.70 29.47
N ASP A 110 11.88 -3.04 28.32
CA ASP A 110 11.70 -1.58 28.18
C ASP A 110 10.27 -1.19 27.74
N LYS A 111 9.38 -2.13 27.44
CA LYS A 111 8.05 -1.85 26.88
C LYS A 111 7.23 -0.86 27.71
N ASP A 112 7.16 -1.07 29.01
CA ASP A 112 6.39 -0.21 29.91
C ASP A 112 7.01 1.19 30.01
N SER A 113 8.32 1.29 30.18
CA SER A 113 9.01 2.58 30.24
C SER A 113 8.94 3.37 28.93
N ALA A 114 8.98 2.69 27.78
CA ALA A 114 8.81 3.31 26.49
C ALA A 114 7.39 3.82 26.29
N ARG A 115 6.38 3.07 26.69
CA ARG A 115 4.96 3.48 26.67
C ARG A 115 4.76 4.76 27.51
N ASP A 116 5.26 4.77 28.73
CA ASP A 116 5.16 5.91 29.62
C ASP A 116 5.83 7.16 29.03
N ALA A 117 7.01 6.99 28.42
CA ALA A 117 7.74 8.06 27.76
C ALA A 117 6.97 8.60 26.54
N VAL A 118 6.38 7.73 25.72
CA VAL A 118 5.56 8.15 24.57
C VAL A 118 4.32 8.90 25.04
N VAL A 119 3.56 8.37 26.01
CA VAL A 119 2.36 9.04 26.53
C VAL A 119 2.69 10.42 27.10
N ALA A 120 3.76 10.54 27.88
CA ALA A 120 4.20 11.84 28.42
C ALA A 120 4.54 12.84 27.30
N ALA A 121 5.21 12.39 26.23
CA ALA A 121 5.61 13.25 25.12
C ALA A 121 4.42 13.75 24.28
N LEU A 122 3.29 13.03 24.23
CA LEU A 122 2.08 13.44 23.49
C LEU A 122 1.48 14.76 24.01
N ALA A 123 1.81 15.20 25.22
CA ALA A 123 1.38 16.48 25.75
C ALA A 123 2.12 17.68 25.12
N GLU A 124 3.33 17.46 24.59
CA GLU A 124 4.22 18.52 24.08
C GLU A 124 4.39 18.46 22.55
N LEU A 125 4.16 17.29 21.94
CA LEU A 125 4.33 17.09 20.50
C LEU A 125 3.07 17.51 19.73
N ASP A 126 3.27 17.97 18.49
CA ASP A 126 2.18 18.13 17.53
C ASP A 126 1.62 16.74 17.12
N ARG A 127 0.55 16.32 17.78
CA ARG A 127 -0.07 15.00 17.57
C ARG A 127 -0.61 14.80 16.17
N THR A 128 -0.89 15.88 15.42
CA THR A 128 -1.32 15.78 14.02
C THR A 128 -0.22 15.18 13.12
N ARG A 129 1.03 15.18 13.61
CA ARG A 129 2.21 14.64 12.94
C ARG A 129 2.80 13.41 13.64
N VAL A 130 2.09 12.86 14.62
CA VAL A 130 2.54 11.69 15.38
C VAL A 130 1.69 10.48 15.04
N VAL A 131 2.35 9.37 14.78
CA VAL A 131 1.80 8.01 14.76
C VAL A 131 2.44 7.24 15.91
N VAL A 132 1.71 6.39 16.60
CA VAL A 132 2.30 5.45 17.57
C VAL A 132 2.13 4.04 17.03
N ARG A 133 3.24 3.32 16.79
CA ARG A 133 3.19 1.89 16.48
C ARG A 133 3.06 1.15 17.81
N VAL A 134 1.89 0.56 18.03
CA VAL A 134 1.61 -0.30 19.18
C VAL A 134 2.21 -1.69 18.99
N ASN A 135 2.34 -2.47 20.05
CA ASN A 135 2.75 -3.85 19.95
C ASN A 135 1.70 -4.69 19.20
N ALA A 136 2.13 -5.78 18.57
CA ALA A 136 1.26 -6.66 17.77
C ALA A 136 0.09 -7.24 18.61
N PRO A 137 -1.09 -7.44 18.01
CA PRO A 137 -2.22 -8.11 18.67
C PRO A 137 -1.83 -9.48 19.23
N GLY A 138 -2.21 -9.74 20.48
CA GLY A 138 -1.88 -10.97 21.18
C GLY A 138 -0.50 -10.97 21.86
N SER A 139 0.32 -9.93 21.67
CA SER A 139 1.52 -9.74 22.48
C SER A 139 1.16 -9.27 23.90
N PRO A 140 1.97 -9.57 24.92
CA PRO A 140 1.69 -9.16 26.30
C PRO A 140 1.58 -7.63 26.50
N ALA A 141 2.23 -6.84 25.65
CA ALA A 141 2.27 -5.38 25.75
C ALA A 141 1.09 -4.68 25.04
N HIS A 142 0.41 -5.35 24.09
CA HIS A 142 -0.62 -4.75 23.24
C HIS A 142 -1.74 -4.06 24.02
N ASP A 143 -2.37 -4.78 24.93
CA ASP A 143 -3.51 -4.25 25.69
C ASP A 143 -3.11 -3.06 26.57
N GLY A 144 -1.89 -3.09 27.11
CA GLY A 144 -1.30 -1.98 27.87
C GLY A 144 -1.08 -0.74 27.01
N ASP A 145 -0.61 -0.90 25.79
CA ASP A 145 -0.40 0.22 24.84
C ASP A 145 -1.74 0.87 24.49
N VAL A 146 -2.72 0.06 24.09
CA VAL A 146 -4.07 0.55 23.72
C VAL A 146 -4.73 1.28 24.87
N ALA A 147 -4.67 0.71 26.09
CA ALA A 147 -5.24 1.34 27.28
C ALA A 147 -4.57 2.68 27.63
N ALA A 148 -3.26 2.76 27.53
CA ALA A 148 -2.52 3.98 27.81
C ALA A 148 -2.81 5.11 26.81
N LEU A 149 -3.08 4.77 25.55
CA LEU A 149 -3.37 5.72 24.47
C LEU A 149 -4.85 6.11 24.35
N ALA A 150 -5.76 5.44 25.07
CA ALA A 150 -7.22 5.64 24.99
C ALA A 150 -7.67 7.07 25.31
N THR A 151 -6.87 7.86 26.05
CA THR A 151 -7.16 9.28 26.35
C THR A 151 -6.88 10.23 25.18
N HIS A 152 -6.34 9.74 24.09
CA HIS A 152 -6.00 10.49 22.87
C HIS A 152 -6.72 9.91 21.64
N PRO A 153 -8.05 9.95 21.53
CA PRO A 153 -8.82 9.26 20.51
C PRO A 153 -8.56 9.76 19.06
N ASP A 154 -8.00 10.94 18.92
CA ASP A 154 -7.57 11.58 17.67
C ASP A 154 -6.19 11.12 17.19
N LEU A 155 -5.40 10.48 18.06
CA LEU A 155 -4.07 9.99 17.73
C LEU A 155 -4.12 8.86 16.72
N THR A 156 -3.32 8.96 15.67
CA THR A 156 -3.17 7.87 14.69
C THR A 156 -2.30 6.75 15.27
N LEU A 157 -2.80 5.53 15.25
CA LEU A 157 -2.04 4.33 15.62
C LEU A 157 -1.56 3.59 14.37
N MET A 158 -0.41 2.91 14.50
CA MET A 158 0.02 1.91 13.52
C MET A 158 -0.11 0.53 14.15
N LEU A 159 -0.88 -0.33 13.49
CA LEU A 159 -1.11 -1.70 13.92
C LEU A 159 -0.20 -2.64 13.14
N PRO A 160 0.88 -3.19 13.74
CA PRO A 160 1.71 -4.19 13.10
C PRO A 160 0.97 -5.53 12.97
N MET A 161 1.46 -6.43 12.14
CA MET A 161 0.89 -7.77 11.93
C MET A 161 -0.62 -7.74 11.66
N ALA A 162 -1.10 -6.73 10.94
CA ALA A 162 -2.52 -6.58 10.64
C ALA A 162 -3.01 -7.72 9.73
N THR A 163 -3.95 -8.55 10.22
CA THR A 163 -4.46 -9.73 9.51
C THR A 163 -5.99 -9.73 9.33
N SER A 164 -6.71 -8.75 9.88
CA SER A 164 -8.17 -8.67 9.75
C SER A 164 -8.71 -7.25 9.95
N ALA A 165 -9.86 -6.96 9.34
CA ALA A 165 -10.59 -5.73 9.61
C ALA A 165 -10.98 -5.60 11.09
N ALA A 166 -11.37 -6.69 11.74
CA ALA A 166 -11.75 -6.69 13.15
C ALA A 166 -10.61 -6.24 14.08
N ALA A 167 -9.36 -6.61 13.78
CA ALA A 167 -8.19 -6.17 14.56
C ALA A 167 -7.97 -4.65 14.44
N VAL A 168 -8.22 -4.07 13.27
CA VAL A 168 -8.17 -2.62 13.05
C VAL A 168 -9.31 -1.91 13.76
N GLU A 169 -10.54 -2.42 13.63
CA GLU A 169 -11.75 -1.85 14.25
C GLU A 169 -11.71 -1.91 15.78
N ALA A 170 -11.01 -2.89 16.36
CA ALA A 170 -10.80 -2.99 17.80
C ALA A 170 -10.04 -1.77 18.40
N LEU A 171 -9.30 -1.04 17.57
CA LEU A 171 -8.59 0.18 17.97
C LEU A 171 -9.46 1.45 17.84
N ALA A 172 -10.72 1.34 17.45
CA ALA A 172 -11.59 2.51 17.39
C ALA A 172 -11.71 3.16 18.78
N PRO A 173 -11.78 4.51 18.86
CA PRO A 173 -11.97 5.46 17.75
C PRO A 173 -10.69 5.95 17.04
N HIS A 174 -9.53 5.43 17.38
CA HIS A 174 -8.27 5.86 16.76
C HIS A 174 -8.27 5.62 15.25
N PRO A 175 -7.80 6.59 14.42
CA PRO A 175 -7.41 6.32 13.04
C PRO A 175 -6.23 5.33 13.02
N VAL A 176 -6.23 4.36 12.10
CA VAL A 176 -5.22 3.29 12.08
C VAL A 176 -4.52 3.23 10.74
N ILE A 177 -3.19 3.18 10.75
CA ILE A 177 -2.37 2.70 9.65
C ILE A 177 -2.15 1.20 9.88
N ALA A 178 -2.79 0.36 9.08
CA ALA A 178 -2.66 -1.09 9.18
C ALA A 178 -1.42 -1.56 8.41
N LEU A 179 -0.47 -2.20 9.11
CA LEU A 179 0.76 -2.73 8.52
C LEU A 179 0.57 -4.22 8.21
N CYS A 180 0.41 -4.51 6.91
CA CYS A 180 0.23 -5.85 6.35
C CYS A 180 1.60 -6.42 5.99
N GLU A 181 2.18 -7.19 6.85
CA GLU A 181 3.55 -7.69 6.76
C GLU A 181 3.66 -9.21 6.92
N THR A 182 2.54 -9.90 6.72
CA THR A 182 2.46 -11.35 6.61
C THR A 182 1.71 -11.73 5.32
N ALA A 183 1.90 -12.94 4.83
CA ALA A 183 1.16 -13.48 3.68
C ALA A 183 -0.35 -13.40 3.92
N HIS A 184 -0.79 -13.71 5.15
CA HIS A 184 -2.20 -13.61 5.52
C HIS A 184 -2.69 -12.16 5.47
N GLY A 185 -1.96 -11.20 6.06
CA GLY A 185 -2.31 -9.79 6.04
C GLY A 185 -2.38 -9.22 4.61
N VAL A 186 -1.47 -9.62 3.73
CA VAL A 186 -1.49 -9.23 2.31
C VAL A 186 -2.73 -9.79 1.59
N LEU A 187 -3.13 -11.03 1.87
CA LEU A 187 -4.33 -11.63 1.28
C LEU A 187 -5.61 -10.96 1.78
N GLU A 188 -5.65 -10.55 3.05
CA GLU A 188 -6.77 -9.86 3.69
C GLU A 188 -6.77 -8.33 3.50
N ALA A 189 -5.78 -7.77 2.83
CA ALA A 189 -5.65 -6.33 2.63
C ALA A 189 -6.94 -5.64 2.12
N PRO A 190 -7.73 -6.22 1.19
CA PRO A 190 -9.01 -5.62 0.78
C PRO A 190 -10.06 -5.56 1.89
N SER A 191 -10.04 -6.49 2.84
CA SER A 191 -10.92 -6.50 4.01
C SER A 191 -10.45 -5.47 5.03
N ILE A 192 -9.15 -5.48 5.36
CA ILE A 192 -8.48 -4.56 6.28
C ILE A 192 -8.69 -3.10 5.85
N ALA A 193 -8.50 -2.79 4.56
CA ALA A 193 -8.67 -1.45 4.02
C ALA A 193 -10.11 -0.90 4.17
N ARG A 194 -11.12 -1.76 4.32
CA ARG A 194 -12.51 -1.35 4.52
C ARG A 194 -12.90 -1.17 5.98
N ALA A 195 -12.02 -1.46 6.93
CA ALA A 195 -12.27 -1.19 8.34
C ALA A 195 -12.58 0.31 8.54
N SER A 196 -13.58 0.61 9.35
CA SER A 196 -14.17 1.96 9.46
C SER A 196 -13.20 3.04 9.92
N ASN A 197 -12.18 2.65 10.68
CA ASN A 197 -11.12 3.51 11.21
C ASN A 197 -9.76 3.31 10.50
N CYS A 198 -9.70 2.57 9.38
CA CYS A 198 -8.48 2.42 8.59
C CYS A 198 -8.18 3.74 7.85
N ALA A 199 -7.13 4.44 8.25
CA ALA A 199 -6.66 5.69 7.67
C ALA A 199 -5.54 5.49 6.66
N GLY A 200 -4.74 4.43 6.83
CA GLY A 200 -3.65 4.06 5.94
C GLY A 200 -3.46 2.55 5.85
N LEU A 201 -2.92 2.10 4.74
CA LEU A 201 -2.53 0.71 4.53
C LEU A 201 -1.07 0.67 4.10
N MET A 202 -0.25 0.00 4.89
CA MET A 202 1.19 -0.15 4.68
C MET A 202 1.55 -1.62 4.47
N TRP A 203 2.64 -1.89 3.78
CA TRP A 203 3.25 -3.22 3.72
C TRP A 203 4.66 -3.19 4.30
N GLY A 204 5.08 -4.29 4.95
CA GLY A 204 6.42 -4.46 5.51
C GLY A 204 7.20 -5.49 4.69
N SER A 205 8.32 -5.10 4.09
CA SER A 205 9.10 -5.97 3.19
C SER A 205 9.86 -7.05 3.95
N GLU A 206 10.41 -6.71 5.11
CA GLU A 206 11.33 -7.59 5.84
C GLU A 206 10.56 -8.71 6.56
N ASP A 207 9.51 -8.34 7.30
CA ASP A 207 8.66 -9.30 8.01
C ASP A 207 7.91 -10.20 7.05
N LEU A 208 7.39 -9.64 5.93
CA LEU A 208 6.77 -10.44 4.89
C LEU A 208 7.75 -11.42 4.26
N LEU A 209 8.99 -11.01 3.99
CA LEU A 209 10.02 -11.89 3.46
C LEU A 209 10.32 -13.04 4.43
N ALA A 210 10.38 -12.74 5.74
CA ALA A 210 10.58 -13.73 6.79
C ALA A 210 9.39 -14.70 6.89
N ASP A 211 8.16 -14.19 6.88
CA ASP A 211 6.93 -15.00 6.91
C ASP A 211 6.82 -15.94 5.70
N LEU A 212 7.24 -15.48 4.53
CA LEU A 212 7.30 -16.29 3.31
C LEU A 212 8.44 -17.31 3.31
N GLY A 213 9.37 -17.27 4.26
CA GLY A 213 10.59 -18.08 4.27
C GLY A 213 11.55 -17.73 3.12
N GLY A 214 11.47 -16.50 2.61
CA GLY A 214 12.29 -16.02 1.51
C GLY A 214 13.73 -15.73 1.92
N ARG A 215 14.67 -15.79 0.95
CA ARG A 215 16.10 -15.58 1.21
C ARG A 215 16.57 -14.17 0.85
N THR A 216 15.88 -13.52 -0.07
CA THR A 216 16.16 -12.14 -0.52
C THR A 216 14.88 -11.50 -1.05
N GLY A 217 14.66 -10.27 -0.67
CA GLY A 217 13.53 -9.47 -1.14
C GLY A 217 13.80 -8.77 -2.47
N ARG A 218 15.07 -8.72 -2.92
CA ARG A 218 15.47 -8.00 -4.12
C ARG A 218 15.72 -8.91 -5.31
N ALA A 219 15.29 -8.49 -6.49
CA ALA A 219 15.64 -9.12 -7.75
C ALA A 219 17.08 -8.72 -8.17
N ALA A 220 17.67 -9.50 -9.08
CA ALA A 220 19.03 -9.23 -9.59
C ALA A 220 19.19 -7.84 -10.25
N GLY A 221 18.10 -7.21 -10.68
CA GLY A 221 18.08 -5.86 -11.27
C GLY A 221 17.84 -4.71 -10.27
N GLY A 222 17.83 -4.99 -8.94
CA GLY A 222 17.72 -3.99 -7.88
C GLY A 222 16.31 -3.76 -7.34
N GLY A 223 15.25 -3.98 -8.11
CA GLY A 223 13.86 -3.84 -7.65
C GLY A 223 13.41 -4.99 -6.73
N TYR A 224 12.19 -4.93 -6.23
CA TYR A 224 11.61 -6.00 -5.41
C TYR A 224 11.42 -7.30 -6.22
N GLY A 225 11.65 -8.43 -5.57
CA GLY A 225 11.38 -9.74 -6.15
C GLY A 225 9.87 -9.95 -6.42
N PRO A 226 9.49 -10.94 -7.24
CA PRO A 226 8.09 -11.08 -7.70
C PRO A 226 7.06 -11.17 -6.57
N ALA A 227 7.34 -11.91 -5.49
CA ALA A 227 6.42 -12.06 -4.36
C ALA A 227 6.18 -10.73 -3.63
N LEU A 228 7.25 -9.97 -3.36
CA LEU A 228 7.16 -8.67 -2.71
C LEU A 228 6.52 -7.62 -3.63
N THR A 229 6.79 -7.67 -4.94
CA THR A 229 6.14 -6.80 -5.94
C THR A 229 4.63 -7.05 -5.98
N GLU A 230 4.19 -8.31 -5.92
CA GLU A 230 2.76 -8.64 -5.86
C GLU A 230 2.12 -8.14 -4.57
N ALA A 231 2.76 -8.36 -3.42
CA ALA A 231 2.26 -7.88 -2.14
C ALA A 231 2.10 -6.34 -2.14
N ARG A 232 3.13 -5.62 -2.55
CA ARG A 232 3.13 -4.16 -2.69
C ARG A 232 1.98 -3.67 -3.58
N THR A 233 1.78 -4.34 -4.71
CA THR A 233 0.70 -4.01 -5.65
C THR A 233 -0.68 -4.27 -5.05
N ARG A 234 -0.87 -5.38 -4.32
CA ARG A 234 -2.13 -5.70 -3.63
C ARG A 234 -2.49 -4.66 -2.58
N ILE A 235 -1.52 -4.23 -1.79
CA ILE A 235 -1.71 -3.17 -0.79
C ILE A 235 -2.14 -1.87 -1.46
N LEU A 236 -1.46 -1.46 -2.55
CA LEU A 236 -1.82 -0.27 -3.31
C LEU A 236 -3.26 -0.35 -3.84
N TYR A 237 -3.64 -1.46 -4.45
CA TYR A 237 -4.99 -1.62 -4.99
C TYR A 237 -6.04 -1.65 -3.88
N ALA A 238 -5.80 -2.37 -2.78
CA ALA A 238 -6.71 -2.43 -1.66
C ALA A 238 -6.96 -1.04 -1.05
N ALA A 239 -5.89 -0.28 -0.81
CA ALA A 239 -5.95 1.07 -0.28
C ALA A 239 -6.71 2.00 -1.23
N ARG A 240 -6.37 2.02 -2.52
CA ARG A 240 -7.02 2.89 -3.52
C ARG A 240 -8.48 2.55 -3.76
N ALA A 241 -8.86 1.28 -3.67
CA ALA A 241 -10.25 0.83 -3.84
C ALA A 241 -11.14 1.18 -2.64
N ALA A 242 -10.59 1.21 -1.42
CA ALA A 242 -11.35 1.43 -0.19
C ALA A 242 -11.23 2.86 0.37
N GLY A 243 -10.14 3.59 0.06
CA GLY A 243 -9.94 4.98 0.44
C GLY A 243 -8.78 5.31 1.36
N PRO A 244 -8.24 4.36 2.20
CA PRO A 244 -7.06 4.63 3.00
C PRO A 244 -5.85 5.05 2.17
N ALA A 245 -4.93 5.81 2.77
CA ALA A 245 -3.70 6.20 2.09
C ALA A 245 -2.74 5.00 1.96
N PRO A 246 -2.23 4.66 0.77
CA PRO A 246 -1.20 3.63 0.63
C PRO A 246 0.16 4.15 1.05
N VAL A 247 0.82 3.43 1.96
CA VAL A 247 2.14 3.76 2.51
C VAL A 247 3.14 2.70 2.09
N ASP A 248 4.25 3.13 1.50
CA ASP A 248 5.31 2.23 1.04
C ASP A 248 6.29 1.88 2.18
N THR A 249 6.93 0.72 2.05
CA THR A 249 7.83 0.13 3.06
C THR A 249 9.15 0.89 3.20
N VAL A 250 9.94 0.51 4.20
CA VAL A 250 11.29 1.02 4.48
C VAL A 250 12.34 0.46 3.51
N LEU A 251 13.50 1.12 3.44
CA LEU A 251 14.76 0.53 2.97
C LEU A 251 15.71 0.40 4.17
N THR A 252 16.15 -0.83 4.47
CA THR A 252 16.96 -1.14 5.64
C THR A 252 18.42 -0.72 5.50
N ASP A 253 18.95 -0.66 4.26
CA ASP A 253 20.27 -0.11 4.00
C ASP A 253 20.24 1.42 4.04
N ILE A 254 20.66 1.99 5.18
CA ILE A 254 20.65 3.43 5.42
C ILE A 254 21.60 4.18 4.47
N ALA A 255 22.68 3.53 4.05
CA ALA A 255 23.72 4.14 3.21
C ALA A 255 23.35 4.15 1.72
N ASP A 256 22.48 3.25 1.28
CA ASP A 256 22.08 3.12 -0.13
C ASP A 256 20.99 4.13 -0.51
N THR A 257 21.39 5.37 -0.68
CA THR A 257 20.51 6.48 -1.05
C THR A 257 20.02 6.39 -2.50
N ASP A 258 20.75 5.70 -3.38
CA ASP A 258 20.38 5.56 -4.78
C ASP A 258 19.22 4.56 -4.95
N THR A 259 19.32 3.41 -4.30
CA THR A 259 18.18 2.46 -4.23
C THR A 259 16.98 3.08 -3.54
N LEU A 260 17.17 3.83 -2.45
CA LEU A 260 16.08 4.52 -1.76
C LEU A 260 15.37 5.51 -2.69
N LEU A 261 16.13 6.30 -3.46
CA LEU A 261 15.55 7.24 -4.40
C LEU A 261 14.77 6.51 -5.52
N ALA A 262 15.36 5.47 -6.10
CA ALA A 262 14.71 4.67 -7.13
C ALA A 262 13.40 4.04 -6.64
N ASP A 263 13.39 3.41 -5.48
CA ASP A 263 12.21 2.83 -4.83
C ASP A 263 11.14 3.90 -4.54
N THR A 264 11.58 5.10 -4.14
CA THR A 264 10.67 6.21 -3.80
C THR A 264 10.01 6.78 -5.05
N VAL A 265 10.77 7.00 -6.12
CA VAL A 265 10.24 7.45 -7.42
C VAL A 265 9.25 6.42 -7.97
N ASP A 266 9.57 5.13 -7.88
CA ASP A 266 8.67 4.06 -8.30
C ASP A 266 7.39 4.04 -7.45
N ALA A 267 7.49 4.24 -6.12
CA ALA A 267 6.33 4.36 -5.24
C ALA A 267 5.43 5.55 -5.61
N ALA A 268 6.02 6.73 -5.81
CA ALA A 268 5.30 7.92 -6.22
C ALA A 268 4.60 7.73 -7.58
N ASN A 269 5.29 7.17 -8.56
CA ASN A 269 4.77 6.87 -9.90
C ASN A 269 3.65 5.81 -9.86
N ALA A 270 3.76 4.80 -8.98
CA ALA A 270 2.72 3.80 -8.78
C ALA A 270 1.48 4.38 -8.09
N GLY A 271 1.61 5.47 -7.33
CA GLY A 271 0.51 6.15 -6.64
C GLY A 271 0.48 5.91 -5.13
N PHE A 272 1.58 5.51 -4.49
CA PHE A 272 1.69 5.58 -3.03
C PHE A 272 1.58 7.03 -2.56
N ALA A 273 1.13 7.23 -1.32
CA ALA A 273 0.98 8.55 -0.72
C ALA A 273 2.19 8.94 0.15
N ALA A 274 2.87 7.94 0.69
CA ALA A 274 3.99 8.12 1.59
C ALA A 274 4.93 6.92 1.56
N LYS A 275 6.15 7.10 2.10
CA LYS A 275 7.14 6.05 2.34
C LYS A 275 7.75 6.24 3.72
N VAL A 276 8.07 5.12 4.38
CA VAL A 276 8.62 5.15 5.73
C VAL A 276 10.14 5.10 5.71
N CYS A 277 10.76 5.89 6.58
CA CYS A 277 12.18 6.00 6.83
C CYS A 277 12.54 5.41 8.19
N ILE A 278 13.75 4.85 8.30
CA ILE A 278 14.31 4.36 9.58
C ILE A 278 15.49 5.22 10.07
N HIS A 279 15.92 6.19 9.27
CA HIS A 279 16.98 7.13 9.63
C HIS A 279 16.70 8.53 9.09
N PRO A 280 17.05 9.61 9.82
CA PRO A 280 16.80 10.99 9.36
C PRO A 280 17.42 11.33 8.00
N SER A 281 18.57 10.73 7.64
CA SER A 281 19.22 10.94 6.33
C SER A 281 18.38 10.46 5.13
N GLN A 282 17.41 9.59 5.35
CA GLN A 282 16.53 9.08 4.30
C GLN A 282 15.40 10.06 3.96
N VAL A 283 15.03 10.93 4.89
CA VAL A 283 13.86 11.81 4.77
C VAL A 283 13.90 12.70 3.53
N GLU A 284 15.02 13.40 3.32
CA GLU A 284 15.13 14.29 2.16
C GLU A 284 15.18 13.53 0.83
N VAL A 285 15.71 12.31 0.83
CA VAL A 285 15.68 11.44 -0.34
C VAL A 285 14.24 11.05 -0.70
N VAL A 286 13.44 10.70 0.32
CA VAL A 286 12.02 10.38 0.14
C VAL A 286 11.24 11.60 -0.35
N ARG A 287 11.41 12.77 0.28
CA ARG A 287 10.78 14.02 -0.18
C ARG A 287 11.11 14.32 -1.65
N ARG A 288 12.38 14.19 -2.02
CA ARG A 288 12.84 14.40 -3.41
C ARG A 288 12.19 13.42 -4.38
N GLY A 289 12.06 12.15 -4.02
CA GLY A 289 11.47 11.13 -4.89
C GLY A 289 9.96 11.29 -5.10
N PHE A 290 9.24 11.87 -4.14
CA PHE A 290 7.82 12.19 -4.26
C PHE A 290 7.54 13.51 -4.97
N ARG A 291 8.52 14.42 -5.04
CA ARG A 291 8.35 15.71 -5.69
C ARG A 291 8.42 15.55 -7.22
N PRO A 292 7.42 16.01 -7.96
CA PRO A 292 7.51 16.07 -9.41
C PRO A 292 8.71 16.91 -9.87
N THR A 293 9.34 16.48 -10.94
CA THR A 293 10.41 17.24 -11.60
C THR A 293 9.87 18.52 -12.22
N GLU A 294 10.75 19.50 -12.47
CA GLU A 294 10.38 20.72 -13.16
C GLU A 294 9.79 20.43 -14.55
N ALA A 295 10.40 19.49 -15.30
CA ALA A 295 9.91 19.05 -16.60
C ALA A 295 8.51 18.45 -16.56
N GLU A 296 8.19 17.61 -15.56
CA GLU A 296 6.85 17.05 -15.36
C GLU A 296 5.84 18.14 -15.01
N THR A 297 6.26 19.10 -14.19
CA THR A 297 5.42 20.23 -13.77
C THR A 297 5.11 21.16 -14.94
N GLU A 298 6.11 21.50 -15.75
CA GLU A 298 5.95 22.31 -16.98
C GLU A 298 5.07 21.60 -18.00
N HIS A 299 5.32 20.31 -18.23
CA HIS A 299 4.51 19.50 -19.14
C HIS A 299 3.03 19.48 -18.69
N ALA A 300 2.80 19.28 -17.39
CA ALA A 300 1.44 19.26 -16.83
C ALA A 300 0.73 20.62 -17.00
N ARG A 301 1.43 21.75 -16.79
CA ARG A 301 0.88 23.10 -17.04
C ARG A 301 0.53 23.31 -18.49
N ALA A 302 1.44 22.99 -19.41
CA ALA A 302 1.23 23.15 -20.83
C ALA A 302 0.05 22.29 -21.34
N LEU A 303 -0.02 21.04 -20.88
CA LEU A 303 -1.12 20.13 -21.20
C LEU A 303 -2.49 20.66 -20.76
N LEU A 304 -2.57 21.16 -19.52
CA LEU A 304 -3.83 21.69 -18.99
C LEU A 304 -4.25 23.01 -19.67
N ALA A 305 -3.30 23.87 -20.03
CA ALA A 305 -3.57 25.08 -20.82
C ALA A 305 -4.09 24.76 -22.22
N GLU A 306 -3.57 23.68 -22.85
CA GLU A 306 -4.07 23.24 -24.15
C GLU A 306 -5.48 22.64 -24.06
N ALA A 307 -5.77 21.93 -22.96
CA ALA A 307 -7.10 21.35 -22.71
C ALA A 307 -8.23 22.39 -22.63
N GLU A 308 -7.93 23.64 -22.23
CA GLU A 308 -8.91 24.72 -22.22
C GLU A 308 -9.38 25.13 -23.64
N ARG A 309 -8.51 24.86 -24.65
CA ARG A 309 -8.78 25.18 -26.06
C ARG A 309 -9.47 24.05 -26.82
N HIS A 310 -9.40 22.84 -26.27
CA HIS A 310 -9.87 21.61 -26.92
C HIS A 310 -10.84 20.85 -26.02
N PRO A 311 -12.15 21.07 -26.12
CA PRO A 311 -13.12 20.26 -25.38
C PRO A 311 -13.15 18.83 -25.91
N GLY A 312 -12.87 17.86 -25.03
CA GLY A 312 -12.89 16.43 -25.35
C GLY A 312 -11.48 15.84 -25.54
N VAL A 313 -11.36 14.87 -26.44
CA VAL A 313 -10.10 14.17 -26.73
C VAL A 313 -9.31 14.95 -27.78
N PHE A 314 -8.02 15.19 -27.53
CA PHE A 314 -7.14 15.90 -28.46
C PHE A 314 -5.74 15.28 -28.48
N ARG A 315 -4.85 15.81 -29.33
CA ARG A 315 -3.43 15.41 -29.39
C ARG A 315 -2.54 16.51 -28.82
N PHE A 316 -1.61 16.13 -27.95
CA PHE A 316 -0.59 17.00 -27.39
C PHE A 316 0.75 16.29 -27.35
N GLY A 317 1.81 16.89 -27.87
CA GLY A 317 3.14 16.29 -27.93
C GLY A 317 3.23 14.95 -28.68
N GLY A 318 2.26 14.67 -29.58
CA GLY A 318 2.17 13.39 -30.29
C GLY A 318 1.31 12.32 -29.59
N GLU A 319 0.90 12.54 -28.35
CA GLU A 319 0.08 11.65 -27.56
C GLU A 319 -1.40 12.01 -27.58
N MET A 320 -2.26 11.01 -27.38
CA MET A 320 -3.70 11.23 -27.19
C MET A 320 -3.97 11.68 -25.75
N VAL A 321 -4.69 12.76 -25.59
CA VAL A 321 -5.08 13.32 -24.29
C VAL A 321 -6.57 13.15 -24.07
N ASP A 322 -6.90 12.51 -22.94
CA ASP A 322 -8.26 12.27 -22.49
C ASP A 322 -8.41 12.63 -21.00
N ALA A 323 -9.57 12.36 -20.42
CA ALA A 323 -9.84 12.69 -19.01
C ALA A 323 -8.85 12.07 -17.99
N PRO A 324 -8.42 10.80 -18.10
CA PRO A 324 -7.38 10.22 -17.26
C PRO A 324 -6.05 10.95 -17.33
N VAL A 325 -5.60 11.35 -18.52
CA VAL A 325 -4.34 12.09 -18.71
C VAL A 325 -4.43 13.47 -18.03
N LEU A 326 -5.54 14.19 -18.21
CA LEU A 326 -5.77 15.47 -17.53
C LEU A 326 -5.86 15.33 -16.00
N ALA A 327 -6.42 14.25 -15.51
CA ALA A 327 -6.48 13.98 -14.06
C ALA A 327 -5.07 13.79 -13.48
N ARG A 328 -4.17 13.07 -14.18
CA ARG A 328 -2.76 12.94 -13.78
C ARG A 328 -2.04 14.28 -13.79
N ALA A 329 -2.18 15.08 -14.84
CA ALA A 329 -1.56 16.41 -14.91
C ALA A 329 -1.98 17.31 -13.74
N ARG A 330 -3.27 17.30 -13.36
CA ARG A 330 -3.75 18.03 -12.17
C ARG A 330 -3.15 17.49 -10.87
N ALA A 331 -2.95 16.16 -10.76
CA ALA A 331 -2.32 15.56 -9.60
C ALA A 331 -0.84 15.96 -9.49
N THR A 332 -0.10 15.96 -10.60
CA THR A 332 1.29 16.44 -10.67
C THR A 332 1.41 17.88 -10.16
N LEU A 333 0.55 18.79 -10.62
CA LEU A 333 0.62 20.19 -10.15
C LEU A 333 0.30 20.33 -8.66
N ARG A 334 -0.67 19.58 -8.13
CA ARG A 334 -0.94 19.60 -6.67
C ARG A 334 0.25 19.13 -5.85
N LEU A 335 0.99 18.12 -6.33
CA LEU A 335 2.20 17.63 -5.65
C LEU A 335 3.38 18.61 -5.77
N ALA A 336 3.43 19.41 -6.83
CA ALA A 336 4.47 20.43 -7.01
C ALA A 336 4.24 21.68 -6.13
N GLU A 337 3.00 21.92 -5.69
CA GLU A 337 2.59 23.05 -4.85
C GLU A 337 2.62 22.73 -3.35
N ALA A 338 2.69 21.43 -2.98
CA ALA A 338 2.73 20.94 -1.60
C ALA A 338 4.17 20.96 -1.06
#